data_10e0fc3787932236e5a6b1a6a3e0c6fc
#
_entry.id   10e0fc3787932236e5a6b1a6a3e0c6fc
#
_cell.length_a   1.000
_cell.length_b   1.000
_cell.length_c   1.000
_cell.angle_alpha   90.00
_cell.angle_beta   90.00
_cell.angle_gamma   90.00
#
_symmetry.space_group_name_H-M   'P 1'
#
loop_
_entity.id
_entity.type
_entity.pdbx_description
1 polymer ?
#
loop_
_entity_poly.entity_id
_entity_poly.type
_entity_poly.pdbx_seq_one_letter_code
_entity_poly.pdbx_strand_id
1 'polypeptide(L)'
;KDLLFLGTEFGLYASVDDGDKWSRFKGNIPKVAIREMVIHPREHDLIMGTHGRGIFIIDDITPLRSLSDSILDEELYFLPSRPYFISSMGGSQSFRGDDEFIGSNPRDAVYISYYMNKRHIFGDMYLEVYNEKGNLIAELPAGKRKGINREAWTPREKPPKVPSSNVLSSGALFGPTQLPGTYTVRVIKGDKSFDGNVEIKFDPTLPHSKKDREMQLTTLRKAYDMLENLAFLDAKIQNVMEQIKELEKDTSTIFRSASK
;
A
#
# COMPACT_ATOMS: atom_id res chain seq x y z
N LYS A 1 15.39 -22.99 -12.70
CA LYS A 1 14.96 -21.96 -13.67
C LYS A 1 15.42 -20.61 -13.16
N ASP A 2 16.23 -19.95 -13.94
CA ASP A 2 16.82 -18.68 -13.55
C ASP A 2 16.19 -17.52 -14.30
N LEU A 3 15.98 -16.43 -13.58
CA LEU A 3 15.60 -15.15 -14.16
C LEU A 3 16.87 -14.51 -14.75
N LEU A 4 16.87 -14.27 -16.06
CA LEU A 4 17.96 -13.63 -16.76
C LEU A 4 17.54 -12.28 -17.28
N PHE A 5 18.46 -11.32 -17.25
CA PHE A 5 18.29 -10.00 -17.88
C PHE A 5 19.36 -9.77 -18.93
N LEU A 6 18.96 -9.20 -20.05
CA LEU A 6 19.83 -8.82 -21.15
C LEU A 6 19.63 -7.34 -21.48
N GLY A 7 20.68 -6.56 -21.23
CA GLY A 7 20.77 -5.17 -21.70
C GLY A 7 21.24 -5.14 -23.14
N THR A 8 20.53 -4.43 -23.98
CA THR A 8 20.85 -4.26 -25.40
C THR A 8 20.90 -2.77 -25.75
N GLU A 9 21.27 -2.44 -26.97
CA GLU A 9 21.19 -1.08 -27.51
C GLU A 9 19.73 -0.58 -27.64
N PHE A 10 18.75 -1.48 -27.61
CA PHE A 10 17.33 -1.16 -27.82
C PHE A 10 16.48 -1.33 -26.57
N GLY A 11 17.09 -1.54 -25.40
CA GLY A 11 16.42 -1.66 -24.12
C GLY A 11 16.70 -2.96 -23.37
N LEU A 12 15.86 -3.23 -22.35
CA LEU A 12 15.96 -4.39 -21.48
C LEU A 12 15.11 -5.55 -22.01
N TYR A 13 15.67 -6.74 -21.97
CA TYR A 13 15.00 -8.02 -22.18
C TYR A 13 15.13 -8.88 -20.94
N ALA A 14 14.11 -9.69 -20.67
CA ALA A 14 14.10 -10.65 -19.58
C ALA A 14 13.69 -12.03 -20.09
N SER A 15 14.26 -13.07 -19.52
CA SER A 15 13.88 -14.46 -19.65
C SER A 15 13.56 -15.01 -18.27
N VAL A 16 12.48 -15.79 -18.16
CA VAL A 16 12.06 -16.50 -16.94
C VAL A 16 12.20 -18.02 -17.07
N ASP A 17 12.87 -18.48 -18.12
CA ASP A 17 13.01 -19.89 -18.52
C ASP A 17 14.44 -20.26 -18.94
N ASP A 18 15.44 -19.71 -18.23
CA ASP A 18 16.88 -19.94 -18.44
C ASP A 18 17.42 -19.46 -19.81
N GLY A 19 16.72 -18.56 -20.46
CA GLY A 19 17.16 -18.00 -21.74
C GLY A 19 16.51 -18.64 -22.97
N ASP A 20 15.57 -19.58 -22.80
CA ASP A 20 14.88 -20.22 -23.92
C ASP A 20 14.00 -19.21 -24.68
N LYS A 21 13.32 -18.31 -23.95
CA LYS A 21 12.50 -17.24 -24.52
C LYS A 21 12.87 -15.90 -23.92
N TRP A 22 13.03 -14.92 -24.77
CA TRP A 22 13.32 -13.55 -24.36
C TRP A 22 12.14 -12.64 -24.68
N SER A 23 11.70 -11.90 -23.67
CA SER A 23 10.66 -10.90 -23.82
C SER A 23 11.21 -9.51 -23.50
N ARG A 24 10.86 -8.52 -24.33
CA ARG A 24 11.21 -7.14 -24.01
C ARG A 24 10.49 -6.69 -22.75
N PHE A 25 11.23 -6.17 -21.79
CA PHE A 25 10.67 -5.57 -20.59
C PHE A 25 9.94 -4.28 -20.94
N LYS A 26 8.61 -4.27 -20.75
CA LYS A 26 7.72 -3.16 -21.17
C LYS A 26 7.41 -2.16 -20.04
N GLY A 27 8.19 -2.12 -18.98
CA GLY A 27 8.07 -1.07 -17.96
C GLY A 27 8.35 0.33 -18.53
N ASN A 28 8.38 1.34 -17.70
CA ASN A 28 8.69 2.71 -18.10
C ASN A 28 10.15 2.92 -18.59
N ILE A 29 10.81 1.86 -19.05
CA ILE A 29 12.16 1.90 -19.57
C ILE A 29 12.10 2.26 -21.07
N PRO A 30 12.70 3.36 -21.48
CA PRO A 30 12.72 3.77 -22.88
C PRO A 30 13.56 2.82 -23.73
N LYS A 31 13.50 2.97 -25.05
CA LYS A 31 14.43 2.35 -26.00
C LYS A 31 15.77 3.08 -25.90
N VAL A 32 16.66 2.57 -25.07
CA VAL A 32 17.98 3.16 -24.81
C VAL A 32 18.99 2.05 -24.62
N ALA A 33 20.24 2.30 -25.03
CA ALA A 33 21.30 1.35 -24.81
C ALA A 33 21.59 1.19 -23.32
N ILE A 34 21.52 -0.06 -22.82
CA ILE A 34 21.89 -0.42 -21.46
C ILE A 34 23.33 -0.90 -21.50
N ARG A 35 24.20 -0.24 -20.74
CA ARG A 35 25.65 -0.50 -20.75
C ARG A 35 26.08 -1.40 -19.61
N GLU A 36 25.44 -1.25 -18.47
CA GLU A 36 25.76 -1.99 -17.26
C GLU A 36 24.50 -2.28 -16.45
N MET A 37 24.48 -3.43 -15.78
CA MET A 37 23.38 -3.84 -14.89
C MET A 37 23.93 -4.48 -13.64
N VAL A 38 23.37 -4.10 -12.49
CA VAL A 38 23.71 -4.67 -11.19
C VAL A 38 22.42 -4.98 -10.43
N ILE A 39 22.36 -6.12 -9.76
CA ILE A 39 21.28 -6.44 -8.83
C ILE A 39 21.77 -6.09 -7.43
N HIS A 40 21.03 -5.19 -6.74
CA HIS A 40 21.32 -4.84 -5.36
C HIS A 40 21.08 -6.05 -4.44
N PRO A 41 22.08 -6.50 -3.66
CA PRO A 41 22.00 -7.79 -2.95
C PRO A 41 20.96 -7.84 -1.85
N ARG A 42 20.67 -6.71 -1.19
CA ARG A 42 19.70 -6.60 -0.09
C ARG A 42 18.30 -6.25 -0.59
N GLU A 43 18.20 -5.23 -1.47
CA GLU A 43 16.91 -4.69 -1.91
C GLU A 43 16.34 -5.45 -3.10
N HIS A 44 17.15 -6.29 -3.76
CA HIS A 44 16.80 -7.00 -4.99
C HIS A 44 16.36 -6.07 -6.13
N ASP A 45 16.87 -4.84 -6.14
CA ASP A 45 16.62 -3.87 -7.20
C ASP A 45 17.53 -4.15 -8.38
N LEU A 46 17.00 -4.07 -9.60
CA LEU A 46 17.80 -4.09 -10.81
C LEU A 46 18.16 -2.66 -11.21
N ILE A 47 19.43 -2.32 -11.07
CA ILE A 47 19.99 -1.02 -11.37
C ILE A 47 20.62 -1.08 -12.75
N MET A 48 20.32 -0.14 -13.63
CA MET A 48 20.78 -0.11 -15.02
C MET A 48 21.42 1.23 -15.37
N GLY A 49 22.68 1.19 -15.77
CA GLY A 49 23.37 2.32 -16.39
C GLY A 49 23.05 2.40 -17.88
N THR A 50 22.59 3.55 -18.37
CA THR A 50 22.20 3.73 -19.77
C THR A 50 23.11 4.72 -20.50
N HIS A 51 23.15 4.61 -21.81
CA HIS A 51 23.85 5.60 -22.62
C HIS A 51 23.01 6.86 -22.84
N GLY A 52 23.38 7.94 -22.16
CA GLY A 52 22.80 9.26 -22.36
C GLY A 52 21.41 9.49 -21.72
N ARG A 53 20.91 8.53 -20.90
CA ARG A 53 19.60 8.65 -20.23
C ARG A 53 19.66 8.41 -18.72
N GLY A 54 20.86 8.51 -18.11
CA GLY A 54 21.04 8.33 -16.68
C GLY A 54 20.87 6.87 -16.23
N ILE A 55 20.42 6.70 -15.01
CA ILE A 55 20.25 5.41 -14.32
C ILE A 55 18.76 5.11 -14.17
N PHE A 56 18.38 3.87 -14.48
CA PHE A 56 17.04 3.35 -14.21
C PHE A 56 17.12 2.27 -13.15
N ILE A 57 16.13 2.22 -12.27
CA ILE A 57 16.02 1.22 -11.21
C ILE A 57 14.65 0.55 -11.32
N ILE A 58 14.66 -0.77 -11.31
CA ILE A 58 13.46 -1.58 -11.12
C ILE A 58 13.48 -2.08 -9.68
N ASP A 59 12.60 -1.55 -8.84
CA ASP A 59 12.52 -1.91 -7.44
C ASP A 59 12.02 -3.35 -7.28
N ASP A 60 12.73 -4.14 -6.48
CA ASP A 60 12.38 -5.48 -6.05
C ASP A 60 11.93 -6.43 -7.19
N ILE A 61 12.90 -7.10 -7.81
CA ILE A 61 12.65 -8.12 -8.84
C ILE A 61 12.24 -9.49 -8.27
N THR A 62 12.07 -9.62 -6.95
CA THR A 62 11.66 -10.88 -6.30
C THR A 62 10.41 -11.50 -6.94
N PRO A 63 9.34 -10.73 -7.24
CA PRO A 63 8.16 -11.27 -7.90
C PRO A 63 8.44 -11.93 -9.25
N LEU A 64 9.44 -11.43 -9.99
CA LEU A 64 9.79 -11.98 -11.32
C LEU A 64 10.48 -13.34 -11.22
N ARG A 65 11.19 -13.61 -10.11
CA ARG A 65 11.95 -14.86 -9.90
C ARG A 65 11.08 -16.11 -9.79
N SER A 66 9.82 -15.94 -9.37
CA SER A 66 8.87 -17.04 -9.20
C SER A 66 8.08 -17.37 -10.47
N LEU A 67 8.13 -16.50 -11.49
CA LEU A 67 7.38 -16.72 -12.73
C LEU A 67 7.82 -18.02 -13.42
N SER A 68 6.82 -18.81 -13.83
CA SER A 68 7.01 -20.04 -14.60
C SER A 68 5.79 -20.24 -15.51
N ASP A 69 5.91 -21.10 -16.50
CA ASP A 69 4.79 -21.39 -17.41
C ASP A 69 3.53 -21.84 -16.64
N SER A 70 3.70 -22.64 -15.57
CA SER A 70 2.60 -23.07 -14.73
C SER A 70 1.87 -21.90 -14.03
N ILE A 71 2.62 -20.91 -13.56
CA ILE A 71 2.04 -19.70 -12.93
C ILE A 71 1.37 -18.81 -13.98
N LEU A 72 1.90 -18.77 -15.19
CA LEU A 72 1.31 -17.97 -16.27
C LEU A 72 -0.06 -18.49 -16.75
N ASP A 73 -0.37 -19.74 -16.48
CA ASP A 73 -1.68 -20.34 -16.79
C ASP A 73 -2.71 -20.16 -15.67
N GLU A 74 -2.27 -19.82 -14.44
CA GLU A 74 -3.15 -19.59 -13.30
C GLU A 74 -4.04 -18.35 -13.50
N GLU A 75 -5.29 -18.44 -13.04
CA GLU A 75 -6.22 -17.30 -13.09
C GLU A 75 -5.68 -16.12 -12.28
N LEU A 76 -5.21 -16.38 -11.08
CA LEU A 76 -4.53 -15.46 -10.20
C LEU A 76 -3.55 -16.22 -9.31
N TYR A 77 -2.32 -15.72 -9.21
CA TYR A 77 -1.29 -16.29 -8.36
C TYR A 77 -0.56 -15.18 -7.60
N PHE A 78 -0.46 -15.31 -6.27
CA PHE A 78 0.33 -14.40 -5.45
C PHE A 78 1.82 -14.66 -5.66
N LEU A 79 2.53 -13.61 -6.00
CA LEU A 79 3.97 -13.64 -6.17
C LEU A 79 4.66 -13.30 -4.85
N PRO A 80 5.80 -13.93 -4.53
CA PRO A 80 6.55 -13.58 -3.32
C PRO A 80 6.98 -12.12 -3.36
N SER A 81 6.95 -11.49 -2.20
CA SER A 81 7.48 -10.14 -1.96
C SER A 81 8.53 -10.21 -0.87
N ARG A 82 9.50 -9.31 -0.90
CA ARG A 82 10.44 -9.20 0.21
C ARG A 82 9.72 -8.80 1.49
N PRO A 83 10.19 -9.22 2.68
CA PRO A 83 9.65 -8.73 3.93
C PRO A 83 9.75 -7.21 4.01
N TYR A 84 8.71 -6.58 4.55
CA TYR A 84 8.73 -5.15 4.86
C TYR A 84 9.34 -4.94 6.26
N PHE A 85 10.28 -4.01 6.36
CA PHE A 85 10.88 -3.62 7.64
C PHE A 85 10.24 -2.31 8.13
N ILE A 86 9.66 -2.35 9.33
CA ILE A 86 9.07 -1.15 9.93
C ILE A 86 10.19 -0.16 10.22
N SER A 87 10.21 0.96 9.51
CA SER A 87 11.11 2.08 9.81
C SER A 87 10.56 2.92 10.96
N SER A 88 11.42 3.33 11.87
CA SER A 88 11.04 4.26 12.95
C SER A 88 10.97 5.71 12.49
N MET A 89 11.64 6.01 11.40
CA MET A 89 11.68 7.34 10.81
C MET A 89 10.92 7.29 9.49
N GLY A 90 9.73 7.83 9.47
CA GLY A 90 9.12 8.22 8.21
C GLY A 90 10.15 9.05 7.46
N GLY A 91 10.56 8.59 6.29
CA GLY A 91 11.60 9.25 5.51
C GLY A 91 11.26 10.71 5.33
N SER A 92 11.95 11.57 6.04
CA SER A 92 11.90 13.00 5.79
C SER A 92 12.53 13.23 4.44
N GLN A 93 11.69 13.41 3.43
CA GLN A 93 12.16 13.93 2.16
C GLN A 93 12.44 15.41 2.38
N SER A 94 13.70 15.74 2.59
CA SER A 94 14.11 17.14 2.59
C SER A 94 13.89 17.71 1.19
N PHE A 95 13.18 18.82 1.11
CA PHE A 95 13.05 19.58 -0.14
C PHE A 95 14.44 20.10 -0.53
N ARG A 96 14.89 19.76 -1.74
CA ARG A 96 16.22 20.10 -2.26
C ARG A 96 16.21 21.22 -3.31
N GLY A 97 15.05 21.81 -3.58
CA GLY A 97 14.84 22.78 -4.65
C GLY A 97 14.35 22.15 -5.94
N ASP A 98 14.14 22.95 -6.96
CA ASP A 98 13.57 22.55 -8.27
C ASP A 98 14.63 22.45 -9.38
N ASP A 99 15.90 22.72 -9.08
CA ASP A 99 17.00 22.76 -10.04
C ASP A 99 17.70 21.41 -10.27
N GLU A 100 17.39 20.40 -9.46
CA GLU A 100 17.94 19.05 -9.61
C GLU A 100 16.83 18.01 -9.83
N PHE A 101 17.04 17.10 -10.78
CA PHE A 101 16.18 15.92 -10.93
C PHE A 101 16.45 14.95 -9.80
N ILE A 102 15.41 14.64 -9.03
CA ILE A 102 15.44 13.62 -7.98
C ILE A 102 14.40 12.55 -8.32
N GLY A 103 14.87 11.30 -8.53
CA GLY A 103 13.99 10.14 -8.68
C GLY A 103 13.20 9.90 -7.39
N SER A 104 11.91 9.60 -7.53
CA SER A 104 11.06 9.24 -6.38
C SER A 104 11.54 7.93 -5.77
N ASN A 105 11.67 7.88 -4.46
CA ASN A 105 11.87 6.62 -3.74
C ASN A 105 10.60 5.75 -3.77
N PRO A 106 10.73 4.43 -3.65
CA PRO A 106 9.60 3.55 -3.40
C PRO A 106 8.81 4.02 -2.17
N ARG A 107 7.51 3.78 -2.18
CA ARG A 107 6.69 4.09 -1.00
C ARG A 107 7.14 3.24 0.18
N ASP A 108 7.14 3.82 1.38
CA ASP A 108 7.34 3.09 2.63
C ASP A 108 6.08 2.27 2.94
N ALA A 109 5.99 1.09 2.35
CA ALA A 109 4.80 0.25 2.34
C ALA A 109 5.14 -1.22 2.11
N VAL A 110 4.26 -2.10 2.55
CA VAL A 110 4.25 -3.52 2.17
C VAL A 110 3.77 -3.64 0.73
N TYR A 111 4.56 -4.24 -0.14
CA TYR A 111 4.15 -4.48 -1.52
C TYR A 111 3.51 -5.85 -1.66
N ILE A 112 2.29 -5.86 -2.16
CA ILE A 112 1.49 -7.06 -2.46
C ILE A 112 1.54 -7.25 -3.96
N SER A 113 2.16 -8.35 -4.41
CA SER A 113 2.33 -8.64 -5.84
C SER A 113 1.57 -9.90 -6.21
N TYR A 114 0.84 -9.85 -7.31
CA TYR A 114 0.13 -11.01 -7.87
C TYR A 114 0.08 -10.95 -9.39
N TYR A 115 0.03 -12.12 -10.00
CA TYR A 115 -0.11 -12.29 -11.44
C TYR A 115 -1.55 -12.64 -11.80
N MET A 116 -2.04 -12.15 -12.94
CA MET A 116 -3.30 -12.57 -13.55
C MET A 116 -3.10 -12.91 -15.02
N ASN A 117 -3.61 -14.06 -15.46
CA ASN A 117 -3.54 -14.47 -16.86
C ASN A 117 -4.47 -13.68 -17.78
N LYS A 118 -5.50 -13.03 -17.23
CA LYS A 118 -6.47 -12.21 -17.96
C LYS A 118 -6.79 -10.94 -17.19
N ARG A 119 -7.09 -9.86 -17.91
CA ARG A 119 -7.60 -8.63 -17.33
C ARG A 119 -9.00 -8.86 -16.74
N HIS A 120 -9.24 -8.39 -15.53
CA HIS A 120 -10.58 -8.32 -14.95
C HIS A 120 -11.29 -7.06 -15.44
N ILE A 121 -12.44 -7.22 -16.14
CA ILE A 121 -13.13 -6.10 -16.78
C ILE A 121 -14.40 -5.71 -16.03
N PHE A 122 -15.16 -6.70 -15.57
CA PHE A 122 -16.46 -6.49 -14.94
C PHE A 122 -16.50 -7.06 -13.52
N GLY A 123 -17.27 -6.43 -12.67
CA GLY A 123 -17.47 -6.83 -11.29
C GLY A 123 -16.42 -6.25 -10.32
N ASP A 124 -16.67 -6.54 -9.05
CA ASP A 124 -15.82 -6.05 -7.97
C ASP A 124 -14.52 -6.84 -7.90
N MET A 125 -13.46 -6.14 -7.60
CA MET A 125 -12.16 -6.72 -7.30
C MET A 125 -11.41 -5.79 -6.36
N TYR A 126 -11.06 -6.32 -5.19
CA TYR A 126 -10.35 -5.61 -4.13
C TYR A 126 -9.47 -6.55 -3.33
N LEU A 127 -8.59 -6.00 -2.53
CA LEU A 127 -7.69 -6.70 -1.64
C LEU A 127 -8.13 -6.50 -0.18
N GLU A 128 -8.11 -7.57 0.57
CA GLU A 128 -8.28 -7.56 2.03
C GLU A 128 -6.98 -8.02 2.68
N VAL A 129 -6.64 -7.39 3.79
CA VAL A 129 -5.47 -7.76 4.59
C VAL A 129 -5.93 -8.17 5.97
N TYR A 130 -5.52 -9.34 6.40
CA TYR A 130 -5.88 -9.93 7.68
C TYR A 130 -4.64 -10.17 8.55
N ASN A 131 -4.77 -9.95 9.85
CA ASN A 131 -3.74 -10.30 10.82
C ASN A 131 -3.76 -11.80 11.14
N GLU A 132 -2.79 -12.27 11.93
CA GLU A 132 -2.67 -13.67 12.39
C GLU A 132 -3.92 -14.19 13.15
N LYS A 133 -4.74 -13.30 13.70
CA LYS A 133 -5.99 -13.64 14.40
C LYS A 133 -7.20 -13.70 13.46
N GLY A 134 -7.01 -13.48 12.17
CA GLY A 134 -8.09 -13.44 11.20
C GLY A 134 -8.93 -12.15 11.21
N ASN A 135 -8.48 -11.10 11.89
CA ASN A 135 -9.17 -9.82 11.86
C ASN A 135 -8.80 -9.04 10.61
N LEU A 136 -9.79 -8.47 9.94
CA LEU A 136 -9.61 -7.57 8.79
C LEU A 136 -8.95 -6.26 9.28
N ILE A 137 -7.79 -5.95 8.70
CA ILE A 137 -6.99 -4.76 9.04
C ILE A 137 -7.15 -3.66 8.00
N ALA A 138 -7.17 -4.04 6.73
CA ALA A 138 -7.29 -3.08 5.64
C ALA A 138 -8.02 -3.68 4.45
N GLU A 139 -8.69 -2.81 3.70
CA GLU A 139 -9.23 -3.07 2.38
C GLU A 139 -8.60 -2.09 1.39
N LEU A 140 -8.14 -2.59 0.27
CA LEU A 140 -7.38 -1.84 -0.73
C LEU A 140 -7.96 -2.07 -2.14
N PRO A 141 -7.87 -1.10 -3.04
CA PRO A 141 -8.15 -1.36 -4.43
C PRO A 141 -7.20 -2.41 -4.98
N ALA A 142 -7.69 -3.28 -5.86
CA ALA A 142 -6.89 -4.29 -6.54
C ALA A 142 -6.61 -3.90 -7.98
N GLY A 143 -5.38 -4.11 -8.43
CA GLY A 143 -5.00 -3.98 -9.83
C GLY A 143 -5.72 -5.01 -10.70
N LYS A 144 -6.30 -4.60 -11.82
CA LYS A 144 -7.17 -5.43 -12.69
C LYS A 144 -6.50 -5.80 -14.02
N ARG A 145 -5.20 -5.59 -14.16
CA ARG A 145 -4.51 -5.78 -15.45
C ARG A 145 -4.06 -7.24 -15.64
N LYS A 146 -4.01 -7.69 -16.90
CA LYS A 146 -3.26 -8.90 -17.24
C LYS A 146 -1.78 -8.70 -16.94
N GLY A 147 -1.12 -9.70 -16.39
CA GLY A 147 0.27 -9.68 -15.98
C GLY A 147 0.42 -9.39 -14.48
N ILE A 148 1.56 -8.84 -14.09
CA ILE A 148 1.87 -8.53 -12.70
C ILE A 148 1.14 -7.26 -12.29
N ASN A 149 0.42 -7.35 -11.17
CA ASN A 149 -0.17 -6.25 -10.44
C ASN A 149 0.57 -6.11 -9.11
N ARG A 150 0.82 -4.89 -8.68
CA ARG A 150 1.56 -4.58 -7.46
C ARG A 150 0.87 -3.45 -6.73
N GLU A 151 0.39 -3.74 -5.51
CA GLU A 151 -0.31 -2.78 -4.67
C GLU A 151 0.52 -2.50 -3.42
N ALA A 152 0.46 -1.27 -2.96
CA ALA A 152 1.19 -0.81 -1.79
C ALA A 152 0.24 -0.67 -0.60
N TRP A 153 0.48 -1.44 0.45
CA TRP A 153 -0.21 -1.33 1.71
C TRP A 153 0.69 -0.69 2.76
N THR A 154 0.31 0.50 3.25
CA THR A 154 0.92 1.05 4.45
C THR A 154 0.40 0.27 5.65
N PRO A 155 1.25 -0.39 6.47
CA PRO A 155 0.79 -1.29 7.52
C PRO A 155 0.24 -0.51 8.72
N ARG A 156 -0.88 0.15 8.51
CA ARG A 156 -1.63 0.92 9.50
C ARG A 156 -3.10 0.56 9.44
N GLU A 157 -3.77 0.73 10.56
CA GLU A 157 -5.22 0.72 10.60
C GLU A 157 -5.76 1.98 9.92
N LYS A 158 -7.05 1.97 9.58
CA LYS A 158 -7.72 3.19 9.09
C LYS A 158 -7.61 4.31 10.13
N PRO A 159 -7.64 5.58 9.71
CA PRO A 159 -7.67 6.70 10.64
C PRO A 159 -8.88 6.64 11.58
N PRO A 160 -8.75 7.11 12.84
CA PRO A 160 -9.89 7.22 13.73
C PRO A 160 -10.86 8.28 13.22
N LYS A 161 -12.15 8.11 13.52
CA LYS A 161 -13.08 9.22 13.44
C LYS A 161 -12.69 10.26 14.50
N VAL A 162 -12.75 11.53 14.14
CA VAL A 162 -12.43 12.63 15.05
C VAL A 162 -13.61 13.59 15.16
N PRO A 163 -13.77 14.29 16.29
CA PRO A 163 -14.77 15.34 16.43
C PRO A 163 -14.59 16.43 15.36
N SER A 164 -15.66 17.12 15.04
CA SER A 164 -15.63 18.26 14.14
C SER A 164 -14.71 19.35 14.71
N SER A 165 -13.72 19.78 13.94
CA SER A 165 -12.76 20.77 14.36
C SER A 165 -12.30 21.62 13.18
N ASN A 166 -12.05 22.89 13.44
CA ASN A 166 -11.44 23.80 12.46
C ASN A 166 -9.90 23.61 12.34
N VAL A 167 -9.32 22.78 13.22
CA VAL A 167 -7.88 22.47 13.22
C VAL A 167 -7.67 21.00 12.96
N LEU A 168 -6.95 20.69 11.90
CA LEU A 168 -6.57 19.32 11.57
C LEU A 168 -5.33 18.91 12.37
N SER A 169 -5.47 17.93 13.25
CA SER A 169 -4.30 17.31 13.89
C SER A 169 -3.71 16.26 12.96
N SER A 170 -2.45 16.41 12.58
CA SER A 170 -1.75 15.45 11.71
C SER A 170 -1.74 14.03 12.29
N GLY A 171 -1.74 13.89 13.62
CA GLY A 171 -1.81 12.58 14.30
C GLY A 171 -3.13 11.83 14.09
N ALA A 172 -4.23 12.55 13.79
CA ALA A 172 -5.54 11.96 13.52
C ALA A 172 -5.70 11.47 12.08
N LEU A 173 -4.74 11.74 11.20
CA LEU A 173 -4.76 11.30 9.80
C LEU A 173 -4.33 9.84 9.61
N PHE A 174 -3.78 9.21 10.64
CA PHE A 174 -3.21 7.88 10.55
C PHE A 174 -3.70 6.99 11.70
N GLY A 175 -4.09 5.77 11.38
CA GLY A 175 -4.36 4.74 12.37
C GLY A 175 -3.07 4.14 12.96
N PRO A 176 -3.18 3.31 14.01
CA PRO A 176 -2.05 2.61 14.61
C PRO A 176 -1.28 1.75 13.61
N THR A 177 0.05 1.77 13.71
CA THR A 177 0.92 0.90 12.90
C THR A 177 0.80 -0.54 13.37
N GLN A 178 0.72 -1.48 12.43
CA GLN A 178 0.65 -2.90 12.70
C GLN A 178 1.97 -3.43 13.27
N LEU A 179 1.89 -4.54 14.02
CA LEU A 179 3.06 -5.24 14.56
C LEU A 179 3.73 -6.08 13.48
N PRO A 180 5.03 -6.41 13.64
CA PRO A 180 5.67 -7.45 12.86
C PRO A 180 4.95 -8.79 13.01
N GLY A 181 4.85 -9.52 11.91
CA GLY A 181 4.17 -10.81 11.80
C GLY A 181 3.84 -11.12 10.35
N THR A 182 3.18 -12.25 10.15
CA THR A 182 2.67 -12.67 8.85
C THR A 182 1.22 -12.21 8.69
N TYR A 183 0.93 -11.57 7.59
CA TYR A 183 -0.40 -11.09 7.24
C TYR A 183 -0.93 -11.86 6.05
N THR A 184 -2.16 -12.35 6.15
CA THR A 184 -2.86 -12.95 5.02
C THR A 184 -3.43 -11.84 4.15
N VAL A 185 -3.13 -11.89 2.87
CA VAL A 185 -3.72 -11.01 1.87
C VAL A 185 -4.65 -11.82 0.98
N ARG A 186 -5.85 -11.30 0.75
CA ARG A 186 -6.88 -11.97 -0.04
C ARG A 186 -7.33 -11.06 -1.17
N VAL A 187 -7.26 -11.54 -2.41
CA VAL A 187 -7.95 -10.90 -3.53
C VAL A 187 -9.35 -11.45 -3.62
N ILE A 188 -10.34 -10.57 -3.50
CA ILE A 188 -11.72 -10.87 -3.85
C ILE A 188 -11.92 -10.49 -5.31
N LYS A 189 -12.41 -11.44 -6.12
CA LYS A 189 -12.65 -11.28 -7.55
C LYS A 189 -14.03 -11.85 -7.91
N GLY A 190 -15.07 -11.03 -7.86
CA GLY A 190 -16.44 -11.50 -7.94
C GLY A 190 -16.72 -12.51 -6.84
N ASP A 191 -17.16 -13.73 -7.18
CA ASP A 191 -17.48 -14.81 -6.24
C ASP A 191 -16.26 -15.65 -5.82
N LYS A 192 -15.07 -15.33 -6.32
CA LYS A 192 -13.84 -16.06 -6.03
C LYS A 192 -12.95 -15.30 -5.08
N SER A 193 -12.20 -16.05 -4.27
CA SER A 193 -11.15 -15.49 -3.42
C SER A 193 -9.84 -16.25 -3.62
N PHE A 194 -8.73 -15.52 -3.52
CA PHE A 194 -7.37 -16.04 -3.64
C PHE A 194 -6.57 -15.51 -2.46
N ASP A 195 -5.84 -16.40 -1.79
CA ASP A 195 -5.08 -16.06 -0.59
C ASP A 195 -3.57 -16.07 -0.87
N GLY A 196 -2.86 -15.13 -0.27
CA GLY A 196 -1.42 -15.06 -0.24
C GLY A 196 -0.96 -14.50 1.10
N ASN A 197 0.36 -14.37 1.28
CA ASN A 197 0.91 -13.86 2.53
C ASN A 197 1.95 -12.78 2.25
N VAL A 198 2.05 -11.83 3.19
CA VAL A 198 3.12 -10.84 3.26
C VAL A 198 3.70 -10.83 4.66
N GLU A 199 4.97 -10.48 4.79
CA GLU A 199 5.68 -10.50 6.05
C GLU A 199 6.13 -9.09 6.44
N ILE A 200 5.89 -8.72 7.71
CA ILE A 200 6.39 -7.50 8.32
C ILE A 200 7.42 -7.90 9.38
N LYS A 201 8.59 -7.29 9.34
CA LYS A 201 9.70 -7.53 10.28
C LYS A 201 10.07 -6.28 11.05
N PHE A 202 10.73 -6.49 12.18
CA PHE A 202 11.46 -5.41 12.86
C PHE A 202 12.69 -5.05 12.05
N ASP A 203 12.99 -3.76 12.00
CA ASP A 203 14.30 -3.30 11.55
C ASP A 203 15.33 -3.67 12.64
N PRO A 204 16.30 -4.53 12.34
CA PRO A 204 17.30 -4.97 13.31
C PRO A 204 18.25 -3.84 13.77
N THR A 205 18.27 -2.71 13.08
CA THR A 205 19.09 -1.55 13.43
C THR A 205 18.44 -0.66 14.48
N LEU A 206 17.15 -0.89 14.78
CA LEU A 206 16.41 -0.09 15.75
C LEU A 206 16.59 -0.62 17.17
N PRO A 207 16.74 0.29 18.17
CA PRO A 207 16.97 -0.08 19.56
C PRO A 207 15.72 -0.61 20.30
N HIS A 208 14.56 -0.64 19.61
CA HIS A 208 13.28 -0.98 20.24
C HIS A 208 13.01 -2.49 20.26
N SER A 209 12.62 -3.02 21.41
CA SER A 209 12.23 -4.41 21.57
C SER A 209 10.80 -4.69 21.05
N LYS A 210 10.48 -5.96 20.83
CA LYS A 210 9.11 -6.39 20.53
C LYS A 210 8.12 -5.91 21.59
N LYS A 211 8.50 -5.99 22.87
CA LYS A 211 7.68 -5.56 24.01
C LYS A 211 7.37 -4.06 23.97
N ASP A 212 8.34 -3.23 23.56
CA ASP A 212 8.13 -1.79 23.42
C ASP A 212 7.10 -1.49 22.34
N ARG A 213 7.13 -2.21 21.21
CA ARG A 213 6.18 -2.08 20.13
C ARG A 213 4.78 -2.55 20.49
N GLU A 214 4.66 -3.65 21.23
CA GLU A 214 3.38 -4.13 21.76
C GLU A 214 2.76 -3.12 22.73
N MET A 215 3.57 -2.54 23.60
CA MET A 215 3.15 -1.49 24.52
C MET A 215 2.71 -0.23 23.77
N GLN A 216 3.49 0.20 22.76
CA GLN A 216 3.14 1.34 21.90
C GLN A 216 1.78 1.11 21.22
N LEU A 217 1.58 -0.04 20.57
CA LEU A 217 0.33 -0.35 19.91
C LEU A 217 -0.85 -0.37 20.88
N THR A 218 -0.67 -0.99 22.05
CA THR A 218 -1.72 -1.04 23.08
C THR A 218 -2.11 0.37 23.54
N THR A 219 -1.13 1.25 23.71
CA THR A 219 -1.37 2.64 24.12
C THR A 219 -2.06 3.44 23.02
N LEU A 220 -1.58 3.29 21.76
CA LEU A 220 -2.19 3.94 20.61
C LEU A 220 -3.63 3.49 20.38
N ARG A 221 -3.95 2.22 20.59
CA ARG A 221 -5.34 1.74 20.49
C ARG A 221 -6.26 2.36 21.51
N LYS A 222 -5.80 2.50 22.76
CA LYS A 222 -6.59 3.22 23.79
C LYS A 222 -6.87 4.66 23.35
N ALA A 223 -5.87 5.35 22.84
CA ALA A 223 -6.06 6.72 22.33
C ALA A 223 -6.99 6.77 21.11
N TYR A 224 -6.88 5.80 20.21
CA TYR A 224 -7.76 5.64 19.06
C TYR A 224 -9.21 5.47 19.49
N ASP A 225 -9.49 4.54 20.40
CA ASP A 225 -10.83 4.27 20.93
C ASP A 225 -11.42 5.50 21.64
N MET A 226 -10.59 6.25 22.38
CA MET A 226 -11.00 7.50 23.01
C MET A 226 -11.40 8.56 21.99
N LEU A 227 -10.66 8.69 20.89
CA LEU A 227 -10.99 9.63 19.81
C LEU A 227 -12.28 9.26 19.10
N GLU A 228 -12.50 7.98 18.81
CA GLU A 228 -13.77 7.53 18.21
C GLU A 228 -14.97 7.75 19.14
N ASN A 229 -14.79 7.51 20.43
CA ASN A 229 -15.84 7.80 21.42
C ASN A 229 -16.16 9.30 21.49
N LEU A 230 -15.15 10.17 21.46
CA LEU A 230 -15.34 11.62 21.42
C LEU A 230 -16.04 12.06 20.14
N ALA A 231 -15.68 11.51 18.99
CA ALA A 231 -16.35 11.79 17.72
C ALA A 231 -17.81 11.37 17.73
N PHE A 232 -18.11 10.24 18.34
CA PHE A 232 -19.50 9.77 18.51
C PHE A 232 -20.33 10.70 19.42
N LEU A 233 -19.73 11.16 20.53
CA LEU A 233 -20.39 12.11 21.45
C LEU A 233 -20.60 13.46 20.76
N ASP A 234 -19.62 13.98 20.05
CA ASP A 234 -19.73 15.21 19.27
C ASP A 234 -20.86 15.13 18.25
N ALA A 235 -20.92 14.05 17.46
CA ALA A 235 -22.00 13.84 16.50
C ALA A 235 -23.39 13.80 17.15
N LYS A 236 -23.51 13.20 18.34
CA LYS A 236 -24.77 13.22 19.10
C LYS A 236 -25.15 14.62 19.56
N ILE A 237 -24.20 15.38 20.09
CA ILE A 237 -24.42 16.76 20.52
C ILE A 237 -24.85 17.62 19.34
N GLN A 238 -24.18 17.53 18.20
CA GLN A 238 -24.55 18.28 16.99
C GLN A 238 -25.98 17.93 16.52
N ASN A 239 -26.34 16.66 16.51
CA ASN A 239 -27.69 16.22 16.16
C ASN A 239 -28.74 16.82 17.09
N VAL A 240 -28.52 16.78 18.41
CA VAL A 240 -29.44 17.39 19.39
C VAL A 240 -29.55 18.91 19.19
N MET A 241 -28.44 19.58 18.93
CA MET A 241 -28.43 21.02 18.65
C MET A 241 -29.19 21.37 17.38
N GLU A 242 -29.09 20.55 16.32
CA GLU A 242 -29.88 20.72 15.10
C GLU A 242 -31.38 20.55 15.37
N GLN A 243 -31.78 19.51 16.10
CA GLN A 243 -33.19 19.31 16.49
C GLN A 243 -33.75 20.48 17.29
N ILE A 244 -32.97 21.02 18.24
CA ILE A 244 -33.40 22.20 19.01
C ILE A 244 -33.60 23.40 18.08
N LYS A 245 -32.70 23.67 17.17
CA LYS A 245 -32.82 24.76 16.19
C LYS A 245 -34.06 24.63 15.29
N GLU A 246 -34.40 23.42 14.89
CA GLU A 246 -35.60 23.13 14.09
C GLU A 246 -36.86 23.43 14.92
N LEU A 247 -36.91 22.95 16.16
CA LEU A 247 -38.04 23.23 17.07
C LEU A 247 -38.22 24.73 17.36
N GLU A 248 -37.10 25.47 17.53
CA GLU A 248 -37.14 26.92 17.70
C GLU A 248 -37.74 27.65 16.48
N LYS A 249 -37.36 27.20 15.25
CA LYS A 249 -37.94 27.75 14.01
C LYS A 249 -39.44 27.49 13.91
N ASP A 250 -39.86 26.27 14.20
CA ASP A 250 -41.29 25.90 14.15
C ASP A 250 -42.10 26.68 15.18
N THR A 251 -41.60 26.78 16.39
CA THR A 251 -42.22 27.56 17.46
C THR A 251 -42.35 29.05 17.08
N SER A 252 -41.28 29.64 16.51
CA SER A 252 -41.30 31.03 16.05
C SER A 252 -42.28 31.27 14.89
N THR A 253 -42.49 30.29 14.04
CA THR A 253 -43.44 30.32 12.93
C THR A 253 -44.89 30.26 13.45
N ILE A 254 -45.17 29.41 14.45
CA ILE A 254 -46.47 29.29 15.08
C ILE A 254 -46.86 30.61 15.79
N PHE A 255 -45.94 31.22 16.55
CA PHE A 255 -46.18 32.51 17.20
C PHE A 255 -46.45 33.64 16.21
N ARG A 256 -45.74 33.70 15.07
CA ARG A 256 -46.00 34.68 14.01
C ARG A 256 -47.32 34.49 13.28
N SER A 257 -47.80 33.26 13.16
CA SER A 257 -49.12 32.97 12.58
C SER A 257 -50.29 33.23 13.55
N ALA A 258 -50.07 33.10 14.84
CA ALA A 258 -51.10 33.38 15.87
C ALA A 258 -51.26 34.87 16.20
N SER A 259 -50.30 35.73 15.77
CA SER A 259 -50.33 37.18 15.99
C SER A 259 -50.84 37.98 14.79
N LYS A 260 -51.40 37.32 13.79
CA LYS A 260 -52.16 37.88 12.69
C LYS A 260 -53.63 37.55 12.82
#